data_9743f17181a0eeec4f3475c79fe27d15
#
_entry.id   9743f17181a0eeec4f3475c79fe27d15
#
_cell.length_a   1.000
_cell.length_b   1.000
_cell.length_c   1.000
_cell.angle_alpha   90.00
_cell.angle_beta   90.00
_cell.angle_gamma   90.00
#
_symmetry.space_group_name_H-M   'P 1'
#
loop_
_entity.id
_entity.type
_entity.pdbx_description
1 polymer ?
#
loop_
_entity_poly.entity_id
_entity_poly.type
_entity_poly.pdbx_seq_one_letter_code
_entity_poly.pdbx_strand_id
1 'polypeptide(L)'
;SSEKAAKFFVKPYLEILRLVHKLGTLKFDELVIFGLQITDYRKFDEIVKKIEDFRKQRTTTAKNYKEFKQTYFYNELQEIYKEEIAAGEFSTRESATKTVKEFFNKKASNMRDYADACVRYLRATGLVSISRLGKSLSIMPEKKADVEFILKNVSREPVFIDDEEKYIEYLGNPELPKLLTDDKKSLIEKLRTELPHERINENLSIFELKEKLDDALLAKKNEIIRARVAEIKDYKQYDDIQQIFDLIPKRNSELSDVPLMFEWNTWRAMTMLDGGNIKANLKFDDFGNPMSTAQGNMADIVCNYDDFDLIVEVTMASGQKQYEMEGEPVSRHLGKLKKENGRETYGLFIAPTINEACVAQFYMLYHTNISYYGGKSAIVPLPLNIFRKMIEDSFKADYTPNPSQVKAFFEYSKETAKSSSNEQDWYRKITEKALDWLI
;
A
#
# COMPACT_ATOMS: atom_id res chain seq x y z
N SER A 1 1.33 4.05 -34.96
CA SER A 1 0.43 4.71 -34.65
C SER A 1 0.44 6.14 -34.08
N SER A 2 0.91 7.04 -34.88
CA SER A 2 0.97 8.48 -34.60
C SER A 2 -0.42 9.14 -34.40
N GLU A 3 -1.47 8.62 -35.02
CA GLU A 3 -2.84 9.16 -34.86
C GLU A 3 -3.46 8.92 -33.48
N LYS A 4 -3.12 7.83 -32.77
CA LYS A 4 -3.60 7.59 -31.40
C LYS A 4 -2.85 8.42 -30.36
N ALA A 5 -1.59 8.74 -30.59
CA ALA A 5 -0.80 9.60 -29.71
C ALA A 5 -1.31 11.06 -29.71
N ALA A 6 -1.86 11.54 -30.85
CA ALA A 6 -2.43 12.89 -30.98
C ALA A 6 -3.67 13.15 -30.08
N LYS A 7 -4.29 12.11 -29.50
CA LYS A 7 -5.44 12.24 -28.58
C LYS A 7 -5.04 12.59 -27.15
N PHE A 8 -3.76 12.45 -26.77
CA PHE A 8 -3.28 12.71 -25.41
C PHE A 8 -2.24 13.83 -25.42
N PHE A 9 -2.67 15.02 -25.03
CA PHE A 9 -1.81 16.21 -24.95
C PHE A 9 -1.73 16.67 -23.48
N VAL A 10 -1.13 15.83 -22.63
CA VAL A 10 -1.15 16.01 -21.17
C VAL A 10 0.04 15.32 -20.49
N LYS A 11 0.46 15.86 -19.36
CA LYS A 11 1.28 15.19 -18.33
C LYS A 11 0.34 14.77 -17.20
N PRO A 12 -0.17 13.54 -17.19
CA PRO A 12 -1.33 13.15 -16.36
C PRO A 12 -1.10 13.38 -14.86
N TYR A 13 0.06 12.99 -14.33
CA TYR A 13 0.36 13.16 -12.90
C TYR A 13 0.49 14.63 -12.50
N LEU A 14 1.03 15.48 -13.38
CA LEU A 14 1.13 16.93 -13.14
C LEU A 14 -0.26 17.57 -13.08
N GLU A 15 -1.17 17.16 -13.96
CA GLU A 15 -2.54 17.69 -13.97
C GLU A 15 -3.37 17.18 -12.79
N ILE A 16 -3.18 15.93 -12.37
CA ILE A 16 -3.85 15.42 -11.16
C ILE A 16 -3.32 16.14 -9.91
N LEU A 17 -2.01 16.36 -9.81
CA LEU A 17 -1.42 17.16 -8.73
C LEU A 17 -2.00 18.60 -8.72
N ARG A 18 -2.18 19.19 -9.91
CA ARG A 18 -2.83 20.50 -10.09
C ARG A 18 -4.29 20.48 -9.62
N LEU A 19 -5.05 19.41 -9.90
CA LEU A 19 -6.42 19.23 -9.37
C LEU A 19 -6.43 19.21 -7.86
N VAL A 20 -5.55 18.43 -7.23
CA VAL A 20 -5.44 18.37 -5.78
C VAL A 20 -5.12 19.74 -5.19
N HIS A 21 -4.18 20.48 -5.81
CA HIS A 21 -3.82 21.83 -5.38
C HIS A 21 -5.00 22.82 -5.54
N LYS A 22 -5.67 22.80 -6.69
CA LYS A 22 -6.79 23.72 -7.00
C LYS A 22 -8.00 23.50 -6.12
N LEU A 23 -8.35 22.21 -5.85
CA LEU A 23 -9.55 21.82 -5.10
C LEU A 23 -9.30 21.67 -3.60
N GLY A 24 -8.05 21.75 -3.14
CA GLY A 24 -7.63 21.46 -1.77
C GLY A 24 -7.61 19.98 -1.44
N THR A 25 -8.63 19.24 -1.86
CA THR A 25 -8.74 17.78 -1.76
C THR A 25 -9.35 17.21 -3.03
N LEU A 26 -8.92 16.01 -3.42
CA LEU A 26 -9.50 15.26 -4.54
C LEU A 26 -9.90 13.88 -4.05
N LYS A 27 -11.20 13.55 -4.11
CA LYS A 27 -11.70 12.23 -3.72
C LYS A 27 -11.35 11.20 -4.79
N PHE A 28 -11.14 9.95 -4.38
CA PHE A 28 -10.86 8.85 -5.30
C PHE A 28 -11.95 8.71 -6.38
N ASP A 29 -13.23 8.78 -5.99
CA ASP A 29 -14.34 8.75 -6.95
C ASP A 29 -14.31 9.94 -7.94
N GLU A 30 -13.91 11.13 -7.50
CA GLU A 30 -13.75 12.31 -8.38
C GLU A 30 -12.59 12.13 -9.36
N LEU A 31 -11.50 11.51 -8.91
CA LEU A 31 -10.40 11.14 -9.80
C LEU A 31 -10.85 10.12 -10.85
N VAL A 32 -11.58 9.07 -10.45
CA VAL A 32 -12.11 8.04 -11.36
C VAL A 32 -13.08 8.63 -12.39
N ILE A 33 -14.02 9.45 -11.94
CA ILE A 33 -15.10 9.97 -12.80
C ILE A 33 -14.61 11.09 -13.70
N PHE A 34 -13.80 12.02 -13.18
CA PHE A 34 -13.46 13.27 -13.85
C PHE A 34 -11.95 13.44 -14.09
N GLY A 35 -11.11 13.17 -13.10
CA GLY A 35 -9.68 13.46 -13.20
C GLY A 35 -9.00 12.74 -14.37
N LEU A 36 -9.40 11.49 -14.64
CA LEU A 36 -8.89 10.71 -15.77
C LEU A 36 -9.40 11.19 -17.15
N GLN A 37 -10.37 12.12 -17.21
CA GLN A 37 -10.83 12.73 -18.45
C GLN A 37 -9.89 13.84 -18.95
N ILE A 38 -8.89 14.26 -18.16
CA ILE A 38 -7.90 15.26 -18.59
C ILE A 38 -6.93 14.58 -19.57
N THR A 39 -7.36 14.42 -20.79
CA THR A 39 -6.52 13.93 -21.90
C THR A 39 -5.78 15.05 -22.63
N ASP A 40 -6.17 16.29 -22.38
CA ASP A 40 -5.57 17.50 -22.85
C ASP A 40 -5.56 18.52 -21.70
N TYR A 41 -4.40 19.07 -21.35
CA TYR A 41 -4.25 20.01 -20.23
C TYR A 41 -5.09 21.28 -20.38
N ARG A 42 -5.47 21.65 -21.62
CA ARG A 42 -6.30 22.81 -21.92
C ARG A 42 -7.75 22.65 -21.44
N LYS A 43 -8.20 21.40 -21.21
CA LYS A 43 -9.52 21.09 -20.65
C LYS A 43 -9.57 21.10 -19.12
N PHE A 44 -8.49 21.49 -18.46
CA PHE A 44 -8.38 21.42 -16.99
C PHE A 44 -9.51 22.17 -16.28
N ASP A 45 -9.78 23.41 -16.67
CA ASP A 45 -10.80 24.25 -16.00
C ASP A 45 -12.25 23.70 -16.19
N GLU A 46 -12.50 23.04 -17.32
CA GLU A 46 -13.76 22.32 -17.55
C GLU A 46 -13.92 21.19 -16.54
N ILE A 47 -12.87 20.40 -16.32
CA ILE A 47 -12.89 19.29 -15.37
C ILE A 47 -13.03 19.78 -13.92
N VAL A 48 -12.33 20.86 -13.56
CA VAL A 48 -12.52 21.49 -12.23
C VAL A 48 -13.98 21.86 -12.02
N LYS A 49 -14.62 22.50 -12.99
CA LYS A 49 -16.03 22.87 -12.92
C LYS A 49 -16.95 21.66 -12.79
N LYS A 50 -16.72 20.59 -13.53
CA LYS A 50 -17.48 19.33 -13.38
C LYS A 50 -17.38 18.78 -11.97
N ILE A 51 -16.20 18.79 -11.36
CA ILE A 51 -16.02 18.31 -9.98
C ILE A 51 -16.77 19.21 -8.98
N GLU A 52 -16.69 20.54 -9.16
CA GLU A 52 -17.40 21.49 -8.30
C GLU A 52 -18.92 21.31 -8.40
N ASP A 53 -19.45 21.15 -9.62
CA ASP A 53 -20.87 20.89 -9.87
C ASP A 53 -21.30 19.54 -9.26
N PHE A 54 -20.50 18.49 -9.39
CA PHE A 54 -20.75 17.21 -8.74
C PHE A 54 -20.83 17.35 -7.21
N ARG A 55 -19.89 18.08 -6.61
CA ARG A 55 -19.87 18.35 -5.16
C ARG A 55 -21.12 19.13 -4.73
N LYS A 56 -21.50 20.15 -5.48
CA LYS A 56 -22.69 20.96 -5.22
C LYS A 56 -23.97 20.13 -5.32
N GLN A 57 -24.14 19.34 -6.37
CA GLN A 57 -25.32 18.49 -6.53
C GLN A 57 -25.39 17.40 -5.45
N ARG A 58 -24.22 16.91 -4.97
CA ARG A 58 -24.16 15.95 -3.88
C ARG A 58 -24.80 16.51 -2.59
N THR A 59 -24.64 17.79 -2.30
CA THR A 59 -25.19 18.41 -1.08
C THR A 59 -26.70 18.64 -1.15
N THR A 60 -27.27 18.68 -2.35
CA THR A 60 -28.71 18.98 -2.58
C THR A 60 -29.53 17.75 -2.92
N THR A 61 -28.90 16.61 -3.24
CA THR A 61 -29.65 15.41 -3.64
C THR A 61 -30.18 14.62 -2.44
N ALA A 62 -31.42 14.11 -2.58
CA ALA A 62 -32.01 13.15 -1.63
C ALA A 62 -31.50 11.70 -1.81
N LYS A 63 -30.84 11.39 -2.93
CA LYS A 63 -30.31 10.05 -3.21
C LYS A 63 -29.18 9.69 -2.25
N ASN A 64 -29.07 8.40 -1.89
CA ASN A 64 -27.88 7.92 -1.20
C ASN A 64 -26.62 8.06 -2.09
N TYR A 65 -25.46 8.13 -1.47
CA TYR A 65 -24.20 8.42 -2.19
C TYR A 65 -23.88 7.40 -3.30
N LYS A 66 -24.16 6.13 -3.07
CA LYS A 66 -23.89 5.05 -4.05
C LYS A 66 -24.71 5.25 -5.31
N GLU A 67 -26.00 5.50 -5.15
CA GLU A 67 -26.91 5.70 -6.26
C GLU A 67 -26.60 7.00 -7.03
N PHE A 68 -26.35 8.10 -6.30
CA PHE A 68 -25.95 9.37 -6.89
C PHE A 68 -24.69 9.23 -7.74
N LYS A 69 -23.65 8.63 -7.17
CA LYS A 69 -22.37 8.37 -7.86
C LYS A 69 -22.53 7.51 -9.10
N GLN A 70 -23.31 6.42 -9.00
CA GLN A 70 -23.55 5.53 -10.15
C GLN A 70 -24.27 6.25 -11.29
N THR A 71 -25.28 7.04 -10.98
CA THR A 71 -26.02 7.83 -11.98
C THR A 71 -25.07 8.81 -12.69
N TYR A 72 -24.27 9.53 -11.90
CA TYR A 72 -23.33 10.52 -12.46
C TYR A 72 -22.28 9.86 -13.34
N PHE A 73 -21.67 8.78 -12.87
CA PHE A 73 -20.66 8.06 -13.62
C PHE A 73 -21.20 7.45 -14.92
N TYR A 74 -22.41 6.92 -14.87
CA TYR A 74 -23.08 6.41 -16.07
C TYR A 74 -23.28 7.50 -17.13
N ASN A 75 -23.74 8.67 -16.71
CA ASN A 75 -23.93 9.82 -17.61
C ASN A 75 -22.59 10.28 -18.23
N GLU A 76 -21.52 10.35 -17.44
CA GLU A 76 -20.18 10.70 -17.96
C GLU A 76 -19.69 9.65 -18.97
N LEU A 77 -19.88 8.37 -18.70
CA LEU A 77 -19.49 7.31 -19.65
C LEU A 77 -20.29 7.38 -20.96
N GLN A 78 -21.58 7.72 -20.91
CA GLN A 78 -22.40 7.93 -22.11
C GLN A 78 -21.86 9.09 -22.96
N GLU A 79 -21.44 10.17 -22.35
CA GLU A 79 -20.90 11.31 -23.09
C GLU A 79 -19.50 11.03 -23.65
N ILE A 80 -18.63 10.41 -22.86
CA ILE A 80 -17.25 10.07 -23.28
C ILE A 80 -17.25 9.08 -24.46
N TYR A 81 -18.13 8.08 -24.44
CA TYR A 81 -18.19 6.99 -25.43
C TYR A 81 -19.38 7.10 -26.39
N LYS A 82 -19.87 8.31 -26.61
CA LYS A 82 -21.03 8.59 -27.43
C LYS A 82 -20.87 8.09 -28.90
N GLU A 83 -19.69 8.27 -29.44
CA GLU A 83 -19.37 7.85 -30.83
C GLU A 83 -19.34 6.32 -30.95
N GLU A 84 -18.67 5.64 -30.01
CA GLU A 84 -18.59 4.17 -29.97
C GLU A 84 -19.96 3.53 -29.76
N ILE A 85 -20.80 4.16 -28.90
CA ILE A 85 -22.18 3.70 -28.69
C ILE A 85 -23.00 3.84 -29.96
N ALA A 86 -22.91 4.98 -30.64
CA ALA A 86 -23.63 5.22 -31.88
C ALA A 86 -23.17 4.30 -33.02
N ALA A 87 -21.89 3.92 -33.05
CA ALA A 87 -21.33 2.99 -34.02
C ALA A 87 -21.61 1.52 -33.66
N GLY A 88 -22.12 1.20 -32.48
CA GLY A 88 -22.30 -0.17 -31.99
C GLY A 88 -20.99 -0.88 -31.69
N GLU A 89 -19.89 -0.15 -31.47
CA GLU A 89 -18.55 -0.66 -31.21
C GLU A 89 -18.30 -0.87 -29.71
N PHE A 90 -18.74 -2.02 -29.18
CA PHE A 90 -18.61 -2.36 -27.77
C PHE A 90 -17.41 -3.27 -27.44
N SER A 91 -16.57 -3.59 -28.43
CA SER A 91 -15.38 -4.40 -28.17
C SER A 91 -14.30 -3.61 -27.44
N THR A 92 -13.71 -4.21 -26.41
CA THR A 92 -12.52 -3.71 -25.75
C THR A 92 -11.30 -4.54 -26.17
N ARG A 93 -10.09 -4.06 -25.93
CA ARG A 93 -8.85 -4.77 -26.26
C ARG A 93 -8.79 -6.20 -25.67
N GLU A 94 -9.49 -6.43 -24.57
CA GLU A 94 -9.42 -7.68 -23.78
C GLU A 94 -10.69 -8.53 -23.86
N SER A 95 -11.80 -7.98 -24.34
CA SER A 95 -13.08 -8.71 -24.41
C SER A 95 -14.03 -8.14 -25.47
N ALA A 96 -14.72 -9.02 -26.20
CA ALA A 96 -15.86 -8.64 -27.01
C ALA A 96 -17.10 -8.55 -26.10
N THR A 97 -17.53 -7.33 -25.76
CA THR A 97 -18.78 -7.10 -25.04
C THR A 97 -19.93 -6.94 -26.02
N LYS A 98 -21.13 -7.45 -25.64
CA LYS A 98 -22.30 -7.47 -26.53
C LYS A 98 -23.34 -6.40 -26.17
N THR A 99 -23.20 -5.78 -24.99
CA THR A 99 -24.15 -4.79 -24.48
C THR A 99 -23.45 -3.53 -23.99
N VAL A 100 -24.14 -2.39 -24.09
CA VAL A 100 -23.66 -1.10 -23.55
C VAL A 100 -23.37 -1.20 -22.04
N LYS A 101 -24.18 -1.95 -21.29
CA LYS A 101 -24.00 -2.14 -19.85
C LYS A 101 -22.68 -2.88 -19.54
N GLU A 102 -22.37 -3.95 -20.25
CA GLU A 102 -21.11 -4.69 -20.08
C GLU A 102 -19.92 -3.82 -20.46
N PHE A 103 -20.02 -3.09 -21.58
CA PHE A 103 -19.02 -2.13 -22.02
C PHE A 103 -18.74 -1.08 -20.95
N PHE A 104 -19.77 -0.45 -20.38
CA PHE A 104 -19.60 0.53 -19.31
C PHE A 104 -19.01 -0.07 -18.03
N ASN A 105 -19.43 -1.27 -17.63
CA ASN A 105 -18.85 -1.94 -16.48
C ASN A 105 -17.34 -2.18 -16.67
N LYS A 106 -16.93 -2.60 -17.86
CA LYS A 106 -15.50 -2.81 -18.18
C LYS A 106 -14.73 -1.48 -18.18
N LYS A 107 -15.28 -0.43 -18.81
CA LYS A 107 -14.66 0.91 -18.80
C LYS A 107 -14.54 1.47 -17.38
N ALA A 108 -15.58 1.32 -16.58
CA ALA A 108 -15.57 1.75 -15.19
C ALA A 108 -14.50 1.01 -14.35
N SER A 109 -14.33 -0.30 -14.57
CA SER A 109 -13.27 -1.07 -13.93
C SER A 109 -11.89 -0.55 -14.33
N ASN A 110 -11.64 -0.41 -15.64
CA ASN A 110 -10.36 0.10 -16.14
C ASN A 110 -10.03 1.50 -15.60
N MET A 111 -11.03 2.40 -15.53
CA MET A 111 -10.81 3.74 -14.98
C MET A 111 -10.43 3.68 -13.49
N ARG A 112 -10.99 2.76 -12.71
CA ARG A 112 -10.59 2.56 -11.32
C ARG A 112 -9.16 2.06 -11.20
N ASP A 113 -8.75 1.10 -12.04
CA ASP A 113 -7.38 0.57 -12.05
C ASP A 113 -6.36 1.66 -12.40
N TYR A 114 -6.68 2.52 -13.37
CA TYR A 114 -5.84 3.68 -13.71
C TYR A 114 -5.80 4.73 -12.60
N ALA A 115 -6.92 5.03 -11.96
CA ALA A 115 -6.97 5.96 -10.84
C ALA A 115 -6.15 5.44 -9.66
N ASP A 116 -6.23 4.15 -9.36
CA ASP A 116 -5.43 3.51 -8.32
C ASP A 116 -3.93 3.59 -8.62
N ALA A 117 -3.53 3.32 -9.87
CA ALA A 117 -2.16 3.52 -10.32
C ALA A 117 -1.70 4.99 -10.14
N CYS A 118 -2.53 5.97 -10.54
CA CYS A 118 -2.22 7.39 -10.35
C CYS A 118 -2.04 7.75 -8.87
N VAL A 119 -2.90 7.24 -7.99
CA VAL A 119 -2.80 7.45 -6.55
C VAL A 119 -1.50 6.89 -6.00
N ARG A 120 -1.12 5.67 -6.40
CA ARG A 120 0.15 5.04 -5.97
C ARG A 120 1.37 5.83 -6.40
N TYR A 121 1.42 6.28 -7.66
CA TYR A 121 2.56 7.09 -8.15
C TYR A 121 2.64 8.45 -7.47
N LEU A 122 1.52 9.16 -7.31
CA LEU A 122 1.51 10.45 -6.61
C LEU A 122 1.93 10.29 -5.13
N ARG A 123 1.47 9.22 -4.48
CA ARG A 123 1.88 8.88 -3.12
C ARG A 123 3.39 8.65 -3.02
N ALA A 124 3.96 7.91 -3.98
CA ALA A 124 5.40 7.62 -4.02
C ALA A 124 6.27 8.88 -4.16
N THR A 125 5.71 10.00 -4.67
CA THR A 125 6.44 11.28 -4.72
C THR A 125 6.64 11.93 -3.35
N GLY A 126 5.89 11.52 -2.32
CA GLY A 126 5.86 12.19 -1.03
C GLY A 126 5.26 13.60 -1.05
N LEU A 127 4.63 14.03 -2.15
CA LEU A 127 4.01 15.36 -2.28
C LEU A 127 2.56 15.39 -1.79
N VAL A 128 1.89 14.24 -1.75
CA VAL A 128 0.49 14.13 -1.36
C VAL A 128 0.31 13.15 -0.23
N SER A 129 -0.61 13.46 0.66
CA SER A 129 -1.15 12.55 1.67
C SER A 129 -2.46 11.93 1.19
N ILE A 130 -2.79 10.78 1.74
CA ILE A 130 -4.05 10.10 1.48
C ILE A 130 -4.80 9.97 2.80
N SER A 131 -6.11 10.27 2.78
CA SER A 131 -6.95 10.06 3.96
C SER A 131 -6.91 8.61 4.41
N ARG A 132 -7.11 8.37 5.71
CA ARG A 132 -7.01 7.07 6.38
C ARG A 132 -7.69 5.89 5.65
N LEU A 133 -8.83 6.13 5.00
CA LEU A 133 -9.54 5.12 4.22
C LEU A 133 -9.21 5.15 2.72
N GLY A 134 -8.14 5.85 2.33
CA GLY A 134 -7.73 5.95 0.93
C GLY A 134 -8.71 6.72 0.02
N LYS A 135 -9.65 7.48 0.60
CA LYS A 135 -10.76 8.08 -0.15
C LYS A 135 -10.48 9.48 -0.71
N SER A 136 -9.43 10.15 -0.26
CA SER A 136 -9.08 11.49 -0.73
C SER A 136 -7.59 11.78 -0.70
N LEU A 137 -7.14 12.52 -1.69
CA LEU A 137 -5.79 13.06 -1.84
C LEU A 137 -5.77 14.50 -1.34
N SER A 138 -4.70 14.88 -0.64
CA SER A 138 -4.40 16.26 -0.22
C SER A 138 -2.92 16.51 -0.38
N ILE A 139 -2.50 17.76 -0.58
CA ILE A 139 -1.08 18.11 -0.58
C ILE A 139 -0.56 18.06 0.87
N MET A 140 0.61 17.48 1.04
CA MET A 140 1.28 17.49 2.34
C MET A 140 1.66 18.93 2.71
N PRO A 141 1.30 19.43 3.92
CA PRO A 141 1.54 20.82 4.30
C PRO A 141 3.00 21.25 4.12
N GLU A 142 3.94 20.41 4.49
CA GLU A 142 5.39 20.65 4.38
C GLU A 142 5.91 20.60 2.94
N LYS A 143 5.16 20.05 1.99
CA LYS A 143 5.48 19.97 0.56
C LYS A 143 4.76 21.03 -0.29
N LYS A 144 3.96 21.88 0.32
CA LYS A 144 3.15 22.86 -0.39
C LYS A 144 4.01 23.79 -1.26
N ALA A 145 5.13 24.28 -0.75
CA ALA A 145 6.06 25.15 -1.49
C ALA A 145 6.68 24.44 -2.70
N ASP A 146 7.06 23.17 -2.56
CA ASP A 146 7.59 22.36 -3.65
C ASP A 146 6.52 22.12 -4.73
N VAL A 147 5.29 21.81 -4.33
CA VAL A 147 4.16 21.64 -5.25
C VAL A 147 3.87 22.92 -6.01
N GLU A 148 3.78 24.06 -5.35
CA GLU A 148 3.56 25.36 -5.99
C GLU A 148 4.68 25.69 -6.97
N PHE A 149 5.94 25.41 -6.61
CA PHE A 149 7.08 25.58 -7.49
C PHE A 149 6.99 24.68 -8.74
N ILE A 150 6.67 23.39 -8.58
CA ILE A 150 6.46 22.46 -9.70
C ILE A 150 5.36 22.97 -10.62
N LEU A 151 4.19 23.29 -10.05
CA LEU A 151 3.02 23.71 -10.83
C LEU A 151 3.24 25.05 -11.59
N LYS A 152 4.16 25.89 -11.10
CA LYS A 152 4.53 27.17 -11.74
C LYS A 152 5.60 27.01 -12.82
N ASN A 153 6.60 26.17 -12.58
CA ASN A 153 7.82 26.15 -13.38
C ASN A 153 7.92 24.97 -14.36
N VAL A 154 7.19 23.87 -14.09
CA VAL A 154 7.18 22.73 -15.01
C VAL A 154 6.15 22.96 -16.11
N SER A 155 6.61 22.88 -17.37
CA SER A 155 5.73 22.99 -18.53
C SER A 155 4.63 21.93 -18.50
N ARG A 156 3.39 22.34 -18.81
CA ARG A 156 2.24 21.44 -18.95
C ARG A 156 2.26 20.64 -20.25
N GLU A 157 3.00 21.13 -21.23
CA GLU A 157 3.11 20.47 -22.54
C GLU A 157 3.82 19.12 -22.38
N PRO A 158 3.29 18.06 -23.01
CA PRO A 158 3.95 16.78 -23.01
C PRO A 158 5.30 16.84 -23.74
N VAL A 159 6.23 16.02 -23.29
CA VAL A 159 7.54 15.87 -23.93
C VAL A 159 7.47 14.70 -24.88
N PHE A 160 7.82 14.94 -26.16
CA PHE A 160 7.94 13.92 -27.17
C PHE A 160 9.40 13.79 -27.56
N ILE A 161 9.97 12.64 -27.31
CA ILE A 161 11.33 12.26 -27.68
C ILE A 161 11.21 11.01 -28.55
N ASP A 162 11.55 11.09 -29.82
CA ASP A 162 11.42 9.97 -30.77
C ASP A 162 12.47 8.88 -30.54
N ASP A 163 13.55 9.19 -29.83
CA ASP A 163 14.60 8.27 -29.43
C ASP A 163 14.23 7.62 -28.08
N GLU A 164 14.02 6.31 -28.09
CA GLU A 164 13.58 5.56 -26.93
C GLU A 164 14.61 5.61 -25.78
N GLU A 165 15.91 5.51 -26.08
CA GLU A 165 16.97 5.53 -25.07
C GLU A 165 16.99 6.88 -24.36
N LYS A 166 16.97 7.98 -25.12
CA LYS A 166 16.91 9.34 -24.56
C LYS A 166 15.62 9.62 -23.78
N TYR A 167 14.50 8.98 -24.20
CA TYR A 167 13.24 9.11 -23.47
C TYR A 167 13.31 8.40 -22.13
N ILE A 168 13.92 7.23 -22.08
CA ILE A 168 14.17 6.48 -20.83
C ILE A 168 15.12 7.27 -19.91
N GLU A 169 16.20 7.82 -20.45
CA GLU A 169 17.12 8.71 -19.70
C GLU A 169 16.40 9.93 -19.11
N TYR A 170 15.54 10.56 -19.91
CA TYR A 170 14.75 11.70 -19.45
C TYR A 170 13.78 11.31 -18.31
N LEU A 171 13.08 10.17 -18.44
CA LEU A 171 12.15 9.69 -17.41
C LEU A 171 12.88 9.23 -16.15
N GLY A 172 14.05 8.64 -16.30
CA GLY A 172 14.86 8.13 -15.20
C GLY A 172 15.76 9.17 -14.53
N ASN A 173 15.74 10.42 -14.95
CA ASN A 173 16.60 11.44 -14.37
C ASN A 173 16.08 11.90 -13.00
N PRO A 174 16.75 11.53 -11.89
CA PRO A 174 16.29 11.87 -10.54
C PRO A 174 16.47 13.37 -10.19
N GLU A 175 17.19 14.12 -11.02
CA GLU A 175 17.42 15.55 -10.81
C GLU A 175 16.37 16.44 -11.48
N LEU A 176 15.38 15.84 -12.15
CA LEU A 176 14.32 16.58 -12.83
C LEU A 176 12.93 16.21 -12.30
N PRO A 177 12.06 17.19 -12.08
CA PRO A 177 12.33 18.64 -12.05
C PRO A 177 13.10 19.05 -10.78
N LYS A 178 13.92 20.07 -10.86
CA LYS A 178 14.55 20.67 -9.68
C LYS A 178 13.48 21.27 -8.77
N LEU A 179 13.58 21.01 -7.48
CA LEU A 179 12.71 21.54 -6.43
C LEU A 179 13.39 22.70 -5.69
N LEU A 180 12.62 23.49 -4.95
CA LEU A 180 13.18 24.54 -4.08
C LEU A 180 14.10 23.96 -2.99
N THR A 181 13.83 22.72 -2.61
CA THR A 181 14.57 21.97 -1.59
C THR A 181 15.85 21.33 -2.11
N ASP A 182 16.17 21.45 -3.41
CA ASP A 182 17.37 20.88 -4.05
C ASP A 182 18.62 21.77 -3.90
N ASP A 183 18.71 22.55 -2.84
CA ASP A 183 19.93 23.26 -2.49
C ASP A 183 20.85 22.35 -1.66
N LYS A 184 22.03 22.03 -2.21
CA LYS A 184 22.98 21.09 -1.60
C LYS A 184 23.43 21.53 -0.21
N LYS A 185 23.67 22.83 0.01
CA LYS A 185 24.07 23.36 1.32
C LYS A 185 22.96 23.18 2.34
N SER A 186 21.76 23.52 1.98
CA SER A 186 20.56 23.38 2.82
C SER A 186 20.28 21.93 3.18
N LEU A 187 20.48 20.98 2.26
CA LEU A 187 20.34 19.54 2.51
C LEU A 187 21.40 19.04 3.51
N ILE A 188 22.65 19.46 3.35
CA ILE A 188 23.73 19.08 4.28
C ILE A 188 23.47 19.64 5.69
N GLU A 189 23.00 20.88 5.80
CA GLU A 189 22.64 21.48 7.10
C GLU A 189 21.49 20.73 7.78
N LYS A 190 20.45 20.39 7.02
CA LYS A 190 19.35 19.57 7.53
C LYS A 190 19.82 18.18 7.97
N LEU A 191 20.66 17.52 7.18
CA LEU A 191 21.22 16.22 7.53
C LEU A 191 22.06 16.28 8.82
N ARG A 192 22.87 17.32 9.01
CA ARG A 192 23.63 17.53 10.25
C ARG A 192 22.73 17.73 11.47
N THR A 193 21.58 18.36 11.26
CA THR A 193 20.57 18.55 12.32
C THR A 193 19.87 17.24 12.67
N GLU A 194 19.50 16.44 11.68
CA GLU A 194 18.79 15.18 11.89
C GLU A 194 19.71 14.02 12.32
N LEU A 195 20.98 14.06 11.92
CA LEU A 195 22.02 13.05 12.23
C LEU A 195 23.24 13.67 12.92
N PRO A 196 23.10 14.23 14.14
CA PRO A 196 24.14 15.03 14.80
C PRO A 196 25.42 14.21 15.11
N HIS A 197 25.34 12.90 15.19
CA HIS A 197 26.46 12.01 15.49
C HIS A 197 27.09 11.37 14.24
N GLU A 198 26.57 11.67 13.05
CA GLU A 198 27.03 11.08 11.81
C GLU A 198 27.84 12.08 10.98
N ARG A 199 28.95 11.61 10.42
CA ARG A 199 29.75 12.42 9.50
C ARG A 199 29.11 12.40 8.12
N ILE A 200 28.58 13.54 7.68
CA ILE A 200 27.95 13.67 6.37
C ILE A 200 29.03 13.79 5.30
N ASN A 201 28.98 12.91 4.28
CA ASN A 201 29.84 13.00 3.11
C ASN A 201 29.32 14.08 2.16
N GLU A 202 30.04 15.21 2.10
CA GLU A 202 29.64 16.37 1.27
C GLU A 202 29.83 16.15 -0.25
N ASN A 203 30.53 15.06 -0.64
CA ASN A 203 30.73 14.74 -2.07
C ASN A 203 29.53 13.99 -2.69
N LEU A 204 28.56 13.58 -1.88
CA LEU A 204 27.32 12.96 -2.38
C LEU A 204 26.58 13.88 -3.35
N SER A 205 25.87 13.28 -4.31
CA SER A 205 24.93 13.98 -5.18
C SER A 205 23.73 14.53 -4.39
N ILE A 206 22.99 15.47 -4.96
CA ILE A 206 21.74 15.97 -4.37
C ILE A 206 20.76 14.82 -4.12
N PHE A 207 20.67 13.88 -5.06
CA PHE A 207 19.80 12.71 -4.93
C PHE A 207 20.16 11.84 -3.72
N GLU A 208 21.43 11.46 -3.57
CA GLU A 208 21.91 10.66 -2.43
C GLU A 208 21.72 11.38 -1.08
N LEU A 209 21.92 12.70 -1.06
CA LEU A 209 21.67 13.51 0.13
C LEU A 209 20.18 13.54 0.51
N LYS A 210 19.29 13.59 -0.49
CA LYS A 210 17.83 13.53 -0.28
C LYS A 210 17.40 12.15 0.22
N GLU A 211 17.88 11.07 -0.39
CA GLU A 211 17.60 9.70 0.11
C GLU A 211 18.03 9.56 1.57
N LYS A 212 19.25 9.99 1.89
CA LYS A 212 19.76 9.93 3.27
C LYS A 212 18.93 10.78 4.24
N LEU A 213 18.46 11.94 3.81
CA LEU A 213 17.57 12.79 4.63
C LEU A 213 16.19 12.13 4.81
N ASP A 214 15.63 11.57 3.75
CA ASP A 214 14.35 10.87 3.80
C ASP A 214 14.44 9.65 4.73
N ASP A 215 15.51 8.89 4.68
CA ASP A 215 15.76 7.76 5.58
C ASP A 215 15.88 8.20 7.05
N ALA A 216 16.60 9.28 7.32
CA ALA A 216 16.73 9.83 8.67
C ALA A 216 15.38 10.32 9.22
N LEU A 217 14.62 11.05 8.42
CA LEU A 217 13.28 11.52 8.79
C LEU A 217 12.31 10.35 8.97
N LEU A 218 12.40 9.32 8.13
CA LEU A 218 11.59 8.12 8.24
C LEU A 218 11.90 7.36 9.54
N ALA A 219 13.18 7.22 9.89
CA ALA A 219 13.58 6.59 11.15
C ALA A 219 13.01 7.35 12.36
N LYS A 220 13.10 8.67 12.36
CA LYS A 220 12.54 9.54 13.41
C LYS A 220 11.02 9.46 13.47
N LYS A 221 10.33 9.49 12.33
CA LYS A 221 8.86 9.28 12.26
C LYS A 221 8.46 7.91 12.81
N ASN A 222 9.20 6.86 12.46
CA ASN A 222 8.94 5.52 12.97
C ASN A 222 9.10 5.44 14.50
N GLU A 223 10.04 6.18 15.10
CA GLU A 223 10.16 6.29 16.57
C GLU A 223 8.95 6.99 17.20
N ILE A 224 8.51 8.10 16.62
CA ILE A 224 7.32 8.83 17.11
C ILE A 224 6.06 7.94 16.96
N ILE A 225 5.94 7.23 15.86
CA ILE A 225 4.81 6.32 15.63
C ILE A 225 4.86 5.15 16.60
N ARG A 226 6.05 4.60 16.91
CA ARG A 226 6.22 3.55 17.94
C ARG A 226 5.81 4.04 19.33
N ALA A 227 6.21 5.26 19.71
CA ALA A 227 5.80 5.84 20.98
C ALA A 227 4.27 6.00 21.06
N ARG A 228 3.62 6.43 19.97
CA ARG A 228 2.15 6.52 19.88
C ARG A 228 1.47 5.16 19.82
N VAL A 229 2.10 4.17 19.21
CA VAL A 229 1.59 2.78 19.12
C VAL A 229 1.52 2.13 20.49
N ALA A 230 2.39 2.51 21.43
CA ALA A 230 2.24 2.09 22.83
C ALA A 230 0.94 2.61 23.50
N GLU A 231 0.34 3.67 22.96
CA GLU A 231 -0.97 4.21 23.38
C GLU A 231 -2.16 3.57 22.67
N ILE A 232 -1.95 2.66 21.69
CA ILE A 232 -2.99 2.11 20.78
C ILE A 232 -3.93 1.09 21.45
N LYS A 233 -3.80 0.76 22.72
CA LYS A 233 -4.81 -0.06 23.42
C LYS A 233 -6.12 0.68 23.71
N ASP A 234 -6.41 1.78 23.01
CA ASP A 234 -7.68 2.47 23.09
C ASP A 234 -8.76 1.72 22.27
N TYR A 235 -9.92 1.59 22.86
CA TYR A 235 -11.12 0.92 22.29
C TYR A 235 -11.43 1.37 20.86
N LYS A 236 -11.28 2.65 20.58
CA LYS A 236 -11.55 3.23 19.25
C LYS A 236 -10.61 2.72 18.16
N GLN A 237 -9.38 2.38 18.51
CA GLN A 237 -8.42 1.90 17.52
C GLN A 237 -8.61 0.41 17.21
N TYR A 238 -9.03 -0.37 18.18
CA TYR A 238 -9.42 -1.75 17.95
C TYR A 238 -10.62 -1.87 16.99
N ASP A 239 -11.68 -1.11 17.23
CA ASP A 239 -12.85 -1.09 16.36
C ASP A 239 -12.50 -0.66 14.93
N ASP A 240 -11.62 0.32 14.80
CA ASP A 240 -11.13 0.78 13.51
C ASP A 240 -10.32 -0.30 12.77
N ILE A 241 -9.43 -0.98 13.48
CA ILE A 241 -8.67 -2.11 12.92
C ILE A 241 -9.61 -3.20 12.41
N GLN A 242 -10.63 -3.54 13.19
CA GLN A 242 -11.63 -4.55 12.79
C GLN A 242 -12.47 -4.10 11.58
N GLN A 243 -12.88 -2.83 11.52
CA GLN A 243 -13.60 -2.27 10.38
C GLN A 243 -12.76 -2.32 9.09
N ILE A 244 -11.48 -2.00 9.16
CA ILE A 244 -10.58 -2.09 8.00
C ILE A 244 -10.43 -3.55 7.56
N PHE A 245 -10.25 -4.49 8.48
CA PHE A 245 -10.19 -5.91 8.15
C PHE A 245 -11.49 -6.44 7.52
N ASP A 246 -12.65 -5.88 7.86
CA ASP A 246 -13.91 -6.22 7.20
C ASP A 246 -13.97 -5.78 5.73
N LEU A 247 -13.21 -4.75 5.37
CA LEU A 247 -13.15 -4.23 4.01
C LEU A 247 -12.12 -4.95 3.12
N ILE A 248 -11.06 -5.52 3.72
CA ILE A 248 -9.95 -6.17 3.00
C ILE A 248 -10.43 -7.27 2.03
N PRO A 249 -11.26 -8.27 2.43
CA PRO A 249 -11.67 -9.35 1.53
C PRO A 249 -12.67 -8.93 0.46
N LYS A 250 -13.27 -7.75 0.57
CA LYS A 250 -14.32 -7.29 -0.33
C LYS A 250 -13.71 -6.77 -1.63
N ARG A 251 -13.93 -7.47 -2.75
CA ARG A 251 -13.41 -7.09 -4.07
C ARG A 251 -13.80 -5.68 -4.53
N ASN A 252 -14.90 -5.14 -4.03
CA ASN A 252 -15.37 -3.78 -4.27
C ASN A 252 -15.17 -2.91 -3.02
N SER A 253 -14.06 -3.08 -2.33
CA SER A 253 -13.72 -2.37 -1.11
C SER A 253 -13.73 -0.85 -1.35
N GLU A 254 -14.16 -0.12 -0.35
CA GLU A 254 -14.04 1.34 -0.29
C GLU A 254 -12.59 1.79 -0.02
N LEU A 255 -11.69 0.83 0.25
CA LEU A 255 -10.27 1.09 0.42
C LEU A 255 -9.60 1.28 -0.94
N SER A 256 -8.75 2.28 -1.06
CA SER A 256 -7.75 2.35 -2.11
C SER A 256 -6.52 1.54 -1.69
N ASP A 257 -5.82 0.95 -2.66
CA ASP A 257 -4.61 0.16 -2.43
C ASP A 257 -4.77 -0.87 -1.29
N VAL A 258 -5.67 -1.82 -1.53
CA VAL A 258 -6.04 -2.83 -0.53
C VAL A 258 -4.82 -3.60 0.02
N PRO A 259 -3.81 -4.01 -0.80
CA PRO A 259 -2.60 -4.63 -0.28
C PRO A 259 -1.87 -3.76 0.75
N LEU A 260 -1.60 -2.51 0.43
CA LEU A 260 -0.91 -1.59 1.34
C LEU A 260 -1.71 -1.33 2.64
N MET A 261 -3.03 -1.19 2.53
CA MET A 261 -3.91 -1.06 3.70
C MET A 261 -3.92 -2.34 4.53
N PHE A 262 -3.74 -3.51 3.92
CA PHE A 262 -3.64 -4.77 4.62
C PHE A 262 -2.34 -4.87 5.43
N GLU A 263 -1.20 -4.55 4.82
CA GLU A 263 0.10 -4.47 5.51
C GLU A 263 0.05 -3.50 6.70
N TRP A 264 -0.43 -2.28 6.46
CA TRP A 264 -0.54 -1.26 7.49
C TRP A 264 -1.47 -1.66 8.65
N ASN A 265 -2.64 -2.20 8.33
CA ASN A 265 -3.60 -2.58 9.36
C ASN A 265 -3.14 -3.81 10.15
N THR A 266 -2.43 -4.74 9.50
CA THR A 266 -1.79 -5.88 10.17
C THR A 266 -0.68 -5.42 11.11
N TRP A 267 0.16 -4.46 10.69
CA TRP A 267 1.15 -3.86 11.57
C TRP A 267 0.50 -3.23 12.82
N ARG A 268 -0.58 -2.49 12.66
CA ARG A 268 -1.35 -1.94 13.79
C ARG A 268 -1.89 -3.05 14.68
N ALA A 269 -2.45 -4.10 14.11
CA ALA A 269 -2.99 -5.23 14.84
C ALA A 269 -1.91 -5.99 15.63
N MET A 270 -0.72 -6.17 15.04
CA MET A 270 0.42 -6.80 15.72
C MET A 270 0.82 -6.06 17.00
N THR A 271 0.67 -4.74 17.04
CA THR A 271 0.95 -3.96 18.25
C THR A 271 -0.03 -4.25 19.40
N MET A 272 -1.17 -4.85 19.11
CA MET A 272 -2.16 -5.26 20.12
C MET A 272 -1.89 -6.66 20.65
N LEU A 273 -1.11 -7.49 19.94
CA LEU A 273 -0.75 -8.81 20.42
C LEU A 273 0.18 -8.76 21.64
N ASP A 274 1.16 -7.87 21.60
CA ASP A 274 2.13 -7.68 22.68
C ASP A 274 2.85 -6.32 22.58
N GLY A 275 3.80 -6.09 23.48
CA GLY A 275 4.60 -4.87 23.55
C GLY A 275 5.95 -4.93 22.83
N GLY A 276 6.17 -5.83 21.87
CA GLY A 276 7.41 -5.96 21.12
C GLY A 276 7.77 -4.73 20.28
N ASN A 277 9.03 -4.66 19.85
CA ASN A 277 9.49 -3.65 18.90
C ASN A 277 9.06 -4.05 17.48
N ILE A 278 7.95 -3.52 17.03
CA ILE A 278 7.28 -3.89 15.77
C ILE A 278 7.52 -2.83 14.71
N LYS A 279 8.16 -3.21 13.62
CA LYS A 279 8.53 -2.33 12.50
C LYS A 279 7.78 -2.76 11.24
N ALA A 280 7.02 -1.83 10.66
CA ALA A 280 6.49 -2.02 9.31
C ALA A 280 7.51 -1.59 8.26
N ASN A 281 7.57 -2.33 7.16
CA ASN A 281 8.33 -1.95 5.96
C ASN A 281 7.53 -0.96 5.10
N LEU A 282 7.06 0.12 5.73
CA LEU A 282 6.19 1.12 5.13
C LEU A 282 6.78 2.53 5.28
N LYS A 283 6.49 3.37 4.29
CA LYS A 283 6.64 4.83 4.42
C LYS A 283 5.31 5.42 4.91
N PHE A 284 5.40 6.35 5.84
CA PHE A 284 4.23 6.99 6.46
C PHE A 284 4.20 8.49 6.18
N ASP A 285 2.99 9.06 6.13
CA ASP A 285 2.80 10.50 6.21
C ASP A 285 2.93 11.00 7.67
N ASP A 286 2.81 12.31 7.88
CA ASP A 286 2.93 12.92 9.21
C ASP A 286 1.80 12.54 10.18
N PHE A 287 0.74 11.93 9.66
CA PHE A 287 -0.40 11.45 10.43
C PHE A 287 -0.33 9.95 10.74
N GLY A 288 0.73 9.25 10.28
CA GLY A 288 0.89 7.81 10.45
C GLY A 288 0.09 6.97 9.46
N ASN A 289 -0.43 7.57 8.38
CA ASN A 289 -1.07 6.80 7.32
C ASN A 289 -0.01 6.21 6.38
N PRO A 290 -0.25 5.03 5.79
CA PRO A 290 0.69 4.41 4.89
C PRO A 290 0.75 5.14 3.55
N MET A 291 1.95 5.39 3.06
CA MET A 291 2.18 6.01 1.74
C MET A 291 2.57 4.98 0.68
N SER A 292 3.48 4.09 1.02
CA SER A 292 3.97 3.00 0.15
C SER A 292 4.78 2.00 0.96
N THR A 293 5.08 0.84 0.37
CA THR A 293 6.15 -0.03 0.86
C THR A 293 7.49 0.70 0.79
N ALA A 294 8.37 0.47 1.79
CA ALA A 294 9.63 1.19 1.90
C ALA A 294 10.73 0.59 1.03
N GLN A 295 10.98 -0.73 1.15
CA GLN A 295 12.05 -1.42 0.44
C GLN A 295 11.57 -2.78 -0.06
N GLY A 296 11.99 -3.17 -1.26
CA GLY A 296 11.80 -4.53 -1.74
C GLY A 296 12.73 -5.53 -1.05
N ASN A 297 12.41 -6.81 -1.16
CA ASN A 297 13.21 -7.92 -0.63
C ASN A 297 13.42 -7.89 0.91
N MET A 298 12.41 -7.41 1.61
CA MET A 298 12.28 -7.40 3.07
C MET A 298 10.88 -7.84 3.46
N ALA A 299 10.75 -8.38 4.68
CA ALA A 299 9.44 -8.72 5.23
C ALA A 299 8.55 -7.47 5.41
N ASP A 300 7.24 -7.63 5.27
CA ASP A 300 6.27 -6.54 5.43
C ASP A 300 6.32 -5.97 6.85
N ILE A 301 6.45 -6.84 7.85
CA ILE A 301 6.54 -6.44 9.26
C ILE A 301 7.60 -7.29 9.94
N VAL A 302 8.42 -6.65 10.77
CA VAL A 302 9.42 -7.31 11.63
C VAL A 302 9.13 -6.97 13.09
N CYS A 303 8.96 -8.01 13.90
CA CYS A 303 8.78 -7.90 15.34
C CYS A 303 10.06 -8.41 16.02
N ASN A 304 10.76 -7.52 16.72
CA ASN A 304 11.96 -7.87 17.45
C ASN A 304 11.61 -8.03 18.93
N TYR A 305 11.85 -9.22 19.46
CA TYR A 305 11.73 -9.55 20.88
C TYR A 305 13.14 -9.79 21.46
N ASP A 306 13.24 -9.91 22.75
CA ASP A 306 14.57 -10.01 23.39
C ASP A 306 15.34 -11.27 22.98
N ASP A 307 14.66 -12.41 22.83
CA ASP A 307 15.27 -13.72 22.58
C ASP A 307 14.88 -14.35 21.23
N PHE A 308 13.98 -13.76 20.48
CA PHE A 308 13.57 -14.22 19.15
C PHE A 308 13.11 -13.07 18.25
N ASP A 309 13.02 -13.36 16.97
CA ASP A 309 12.43 -12.45 15.97
C ASP A 309 11.21 -13.10 15.31
N LEU A 310 10.27 -12.27 14.85
CA LEU A 310 9.11 -12.71 14.09
C LEU A 310 8.98 -11.83 12.85
N ILE A 311 8.92 -12.45 11.67
CA ILE A 311 8.44 -11.76 10.46
C ILE A 311 6.95 -11.99 10.29
N VAL A 312 6.24 -10.98 9.81
CA VAL A 312 4.85 -11.11 9.37
C VAL A 312 4.77 -10.69 7.91
N GLU A 313 4.20 -11.55 7.11
CA GLU A 313 3.97 -11.33 5.67
C GLU A 313 2.48 -11.39 5.39
N VAL A 314 1.99 -10.46 4.61
CA VAL A 314 0.58 -10.37 4.26
C VAL A 314 0.39 -10.31 2.75
N THR A 315 -0.63 -10.99 2.24
CA THR A 315 -0.91 -10.97 0.81
C THR A 315 -2.39 -10.99 0.49
N MET A 316 -2.75 -10.33 -0.60
CA MET A 316 -4.06 -10.45 -1.23
C MET A 316 -4.09 -11.53 -2.33
N ALA A 317 -2.96 -12.14 -2.63
CA ALA A 317 -2.89 -13.24 -3.58
C ALA A 317 -3.73 -14.45 -3.09
N SER A 318 -4.32 -15.19 -4.00
CA SER A 318 -5.16 -16.35 -3.72
C SER A 318 -4.95 -17.44 -4.76
N GLY A 319 -5.35 -18.67 -4.45
CA GLY A 319 -5.18 -19.82 -5.31
C GLY A 319 -3.72 -20.11 -5.63
N GLN A 320 -3.43 -20.69 -6.80
CA GLN A 320 -2.08 -21.05 -7.23
C GLN A 320 -1.11 -19.86 -7.22
N LYS A 321 -1.62 -18.66 -7.54
CA LYS A 321 -0.85 -17.42 -7.57
C LYS A 321 -0.24 -17.06 -6.21
N GLN A 322 -0.92 -17.39 -5.11
CA GLN A 322 -0.41 -17.18 -3.76
C GLN A 322 0.86 -17.99 -3.52
N TYR A 323 0.86 -19.26 -3.92
CA TYR A 323 2.05 -20.11 -3.79
C TYR A 323 3.21 -19.62 -4.66
N GLU A 324 2.95 -19.25 -5.91
CA GLU A 324 3.96 -18.78 -6.86
C GLU A 324 4.62 -17.47 -6.42
N MET A 325 3.86 -16.57 -5.82
CA MET A 325 4.33 -15.24 -5.41
C MET A 325 4.95 -15.22 -4.01
N GLU A 326 4.50 -16.09 -3.08
CA GLU A 326 4.81 -15.96 -1.66
C GLU A 326 5.59 -17.17 -1.10
N GLY A 327 5.51 -18.34 -1.73
CA GLY A 327 6.11 -19.57 -1.18
C GLY A 327 7.62 -19.45 -0.92
N GLU A 328 8.38 -18.95 -1.89
CA GLU A 328 9.81 -18.71 -1.76
C GLU A 328 10.13 -17.39 -1.04
N PRO A 329 9.53 -16.23 -1.41
CA PRO A 329 9.88 -14.95 -0.81
C PRO A 329 9.74 -14.92 0.72
N VAL A 330 8.65 -15.43 1.27
CA VAL A 330 8.44 -15.50 2.73
C VAL A 330 9.58 -16.28 3.41
N SER A 331 9.96 -17.43 2.83
CA SER A 331 11.03 -18.27 3.36
C SER A 331 12.39 -17.57 3.30
N ARG A 332 12.64 -16.81 2.25
CA ARG A 332 13.88 -16.04 2.04
C ARG A 332 13.98 -14.86 2.99
N HIS A 333 12.89 -14.12 3.21
CA HIS A 333 12.86 -13.00 4.15
C HIS A 333 13.11 -13.49 5.59
N LEU A 334 12.46 -14.60 5.99
CA LEU A 334 12.72 -15.23 7.29
C LEU A 334 14.19 -15.66 7.41
N GLY A 335 14.71 -16.35 6.42
CA GLY A 335 16.09 -16.83 6.42
C GLY A 335 17.13 -15.71 6.43
N LYS A 336 16.84 -14.59 5.77
CA LYS A 336 17.69 -13.40 5.78
C LYS A 336 17.78 -12.82 7.19
N LEU A 337 16.65 -12.53 7.82
CA LEU A 337 16.61 -11.97 9.19
C LEU A 337 17.28 -12.90 10.20
N LYS A 338 17.02 -14.21 10.10
CA LYS A 338 17.63 -15.23 10.95
C LYS A 338 19.16 -15.26 10.87
N LYS A 339 19.71 -15.10 9.65
CA LYS A 339 21.16 -15.05 9.44
C LYS A 339 21.76 -13.73 9.93
N GLU A 340 21.08 -12.61 9.72
CA GLU A 340 21.54 -11.28 10.13
C GLU A 340 21.61 -11.15 11.65
N ASN A 341 20.60 -11.63 12.35
CA ASN A 341 20.51 -11.47 13.81
C ASN A 341 21.09 -12.65 14.60
N GLY A 342 21.30 -13.81 13.96
CA GLY A 342 21.80 -15.02 14.63
C GLY A 342 20.88 -15.56 15.72
N ARG A 343 19.58 -15.20 15.67
CA ARG A 343 18.55 -15.57 16.66
C ARG A 343 17.50 -16.50 16.07
N GLU A 344 16.76 -17.15 16.95
CA GLU A 344 15.58 -17.89 16.53
C GLU A 344 14.57 -16.94 15.89
N THR A 345 14.08 -17.30 14.71
CA THR A 345 13.20 -16.47 13.90
C THR A 345 12.02 -17.28 13.42
N TYR A 346 10.83 -16.76 13.61
CA TYR A 346 9.57 -17.33 13.17
C TYR A 346 8.94 -16.51 12.06
N GLY A 347 8.01 -17.10 11.31
CA GLY A 347 7.21 -16.43 10.30
C GLY A 347 5.72 -16.57 10.58
N LEU A 348 4.99 -15.51 10.40
CA LEU A 348 3.53 -15.49 10.36
C LEU A 348 3.11 -15.03 8.96
N PHE A 349 2.38 -15.88 8.26
CA PHE A 349 1.87 -15.58 6.92
C PHE A 349 0.36 -15.42 6.96
N ILE A 350 -0.15 -14.25 6.56
CA ILE A 350 -1.56 -13.89 6.67
C ILE A 350 -2.14 -13.56 5.30
N ALA A 351 -3.27 -14.17 4.98
CA ALA A 351 -4.03 -13.87 3.77
C ALA A 351 -5.54 -13.98 4.05
N PRO A 352 -6.41 -13.42 3.20
CA PRO A 352 -7.86 -13.65 3.34
C PRO A 352 -8.22 -15.14 3.36
N THR A 353 -7.54 -15.94 2.53
CA THR A 353 -7.61 -17.40 2.49
C THR A 353 -6.22 -17.98 2.23
N ILE A 354 -5.93 -19.13 2.81
CA ILE A 354 -4.64 -19.81 2.63
C ILE A 354 -4.78 -20.92 1.59
N ASN A 355 -3.89 -20.91 0.60
CA ASN A 355 -3.81 -21.96 -0.41
C ASN A 355 -3.13 -23.22 0.14
N GLU A 356 -3.63 -24.40 -0.19
CA GLU A 356 -3.09 -25.69 0.27
C GLU A 356 -1.63 -25.90 -0.12
N ALA A 357 -1.20 -25.40 -1.29
CA ALA A 357 0.20 -25.49 -1.70
C ALA A 357 1.14 -24.66 -0.79
N CYS A 358 0.67 -23.51 -0.27
CA CYS A 358 1.43 -22.73 0.73
C CYS A 358 1.51 -23.51 2.05
N VAL A 359 0.42 -24.16 2.48
CA VAL A 359 0.41 -25.00 3.68
C VAL A 359 1.42 -26.12 3.54
N ALA A 360 1.40 -26.85 2.41
CA ALA A 360 2.33 -27.94 2.13
C ALA A 360 3.79 -27.46 2.09
N GLN A 361 4.06 -26.32 1.44
CA GLN A 361 5.40 -25.72 1.38
C GLN A 361 5.91 -25.38 2.78
N PHE A 362 5.12 -24.67 3.60
CA PHE A 362 5.56 -24.26 4.91
C PHE A 362 5.72 -25.47 5.85
N TYR A 363 4.81 -26.46 5.80
CA TYR A 363 4.96 -27.72 6.53
C TYR A 363 6.27 -28.44 6.18
N MET A 364 6.62 -28.53 4.89
CA MET A 364 7.88 -29.14 4.45
C MET A 364 9.11 -28.42 5.05
N LEU A 365 9.07 -27.11 5.20
CA LEU A 365 10.18 -26.30 5.73
C LEU A 365 10.44 -26.56 7.23
N TYR A 366 9.49 -27.04 7.99
CA TYR A 366 9.72 -27.48 9.37
C TYR A 366 10.57 -28.75 9.44
N HIS A 367 10.54 -29.57 8.40
CA HIS A 367 11.26 -30.85 8.36
C HIS A 367 12.60 -30.73 7.61
N THR A 368 12.71 -29.82 6.66
CA THR A 368 13.85 -29.74 5.74
C THR A 368 14.85 -28.68 6.19
N ASN A 369 16.12 -29.09 6.31
CA ASN A 369 17.21 -28.17 6.62
C ASN A 369 17.78 -27.58 5.33
N ILE A 370 17.47 -26.29 5.06
CA ILE A 370 17.90 -25.58 3.85
C ILE A 370 18.86 -24.46 4.24
N SER A 371 20.14 -24.60 3.91
CA SER A 371 21.17 -23.61 4.28
C SER A 371 20.89 -22.21 3.72
N TYR A 372 20.26 -22.14 2.56
CA TYR A 372 19.84 -20.87 1.95
C TYR A 372 18.86 -20.08 2.83
N TYR A 373 17.98 -20.74 3.55
CA TYR A 373 17.05 -20.14 4.51
C TYR A 373 17.54 -20.14 5.98
N GLY A 374 18.82 -20.39 6.19
CA GLY A 374 19.37 -20.45 7.56
C GLY A 374 18.93 -21.68 8.36
N GLY A 375 18.62 -22.77 7.67
CA GLY A 375 18.19 -24.03 8.27
C GLY A 375 16.70 -24.32 8.11
N LYS A 376 16.10 -24.98 9.10
CA LYS A 376 14.64 -25.20 9.14
C LYS A 376 13.91 -23.88 9.37
N SER A 377 12.78 -23.69 8.72
CA SER A 377 11.96 -22.49 8.85
C SER A 377 10.62 -22.80 9.48
N ALA A 378 10.25 -22.06 10.50
CA ALA A 378 8.97 -22.17 11.19
C ALA A 378 8.06 -21.01 10.74
N ILE A 379 7.19 -21.28 9.77
CA ILE A 379 6.25 -20.31 9.21
C ILE A 379 4.83 -20.84 9.46
N VAL A 380 4.02 -20.03 10.16
CA VAL A 380 2.62 -20.34 10.46
C VAL A 380 1.71 -19.60 9.49
N PRO A 381 0.99 -20.29 8.61
CA PRO A 381 -0.03 -19.68 7.77
C PRO A 381 -1.36 -19.55 8.50
N LEU A 382 -1.91 -18.33 8.56
CA LEU A 382 -3.22 -18.08 9.15
C LEU A 382 -4.14 -17.33 8.18
N PRO A 383 -5.39 -17.76 8.01
CA PRO A 383 -6.38 -16.96 7.32
C PRO A 383 -6.77 -15.75 8.19
N LEU A 384 -7.10 -14.65 7.54
CA LEU A 384 -7.38 -13.37 8.19
C LEU A 384 -8.42 -13.46 9.32
N ASN A 385 -9.48 -14.28 9.15
CA ASN A 385 -10.50 -14.45 10.17
C ASN A 385 -9.97 -15.08 11.46
N ILE A 386 -9.02 -16.00 11.38
CA ILE A 386 -8.35 -16.62 12.53
C ILE A 386 -7.39 -15.60 13.18
N PHE A 387 -6.59 -14.91 12.41
CA PHE A 387 -5.71 -13.84 12.91
C PHE A 387 -6.51 -12.76 13.65
N ARG A 388 -7.64 -12.33 13.10
CA ARG A 388 -8.54 -11.37 13.76
C ARG A 388 -9.03 -11.85 15.13
N LYS A 389 -9.28 -13.14 15.26
CA LYS A 389 -9.69 -13.73 16.54
C LYS A 389 -8.56 -13.69 17.56
N MET A 390 -7.32 -13.96 17.16
CA MET A 390 -6.15 -13.79 18.04
C MET A 390 -6.02 -12.36 18.56
N ILE A 391 -6.24 -11.36 17.70
CA ILE A 391 -6.22 -9.93 18.08
C ILE A 391 -7.38 -9.61 19.05
N GLU A 392 -8.56 -10.15 18.80
CA GLU A 392 -9.72 -9.99 19.67
C GLU A 392 -9.45 -10.56 21.08
N ASP A 393 -8.87 -11.75 21.16
CA ASP A 393 -8.54 -12.39 22.43
C ASP A 393 -7.49 -11.59 23.20
N SER A 394 -6.46 -11.10 22.51
CA SER A 394 -5.45 -10.19 23.07
C SER A 394 -6.06 -8.90 23.61
N PHE A 395 -7.01 -8.32 22.88
CA PHE A 395 -7.68 -7.09 23.27
C PHE A 395 -8.61 -7.30 24.48
N LYS A 396 -9.32 -8.45 24.55
CA LYS A 396 -10.24 -8.80 25.63
C LYS A 396 -9.55 -9.36 26.88
N ALA A 397 -8.26 -9.70 26.78
CA ALA A 397 -7.51 -10.22 27.92
C ALA A 397 -7.38 -9.15 29.02
N ASP A 398 -7.56 -9.56 30.27
CA ASP A 398 -7.39 -8.67 31.43
C ASP A 398 -5.92 -8.26 31.68
N TYR A 399 -5.01 -8.76 30.86
CA TYR A 399 -3.57 -8.49 30.90
C TYR A 399 -3.03 -8.31 29.48
N THR A 400 -1.87 -7.65 29.36
CA THR A 400 -1.14 -7.60 28.10
C THR A 400 -0.42 -8.92 27.88
N PRO A 401 -0.67 -9.63 26.76
CA PRO A 401 0.13 -10.78 26.37
C PRO A 401 1.61 -10.40 26.32
N ASN A 402 2.47 -11.32 26.73
CA ASN A 402 3.91 -11.09 26.74
C ASN A 402 4.61 -11.86 25.60
N PRO A 403 5.85 -11.51 25.26
CA PRO A 403 6.60 -12.18 24.21
C PRO A 403 6.68 -13.71 24.36
N SER A 404 6.73 -14.22 25.59
CA SER A 404 6.78 -15.66 25.84
C SER A 404 5.53 -16.38 25.38
N GLN A 405 4.35 -15.75 25.47
CA GLN A 405 3.10 -16.34 25.01
C GLN A 405 3.05 -16.35 23.46
N VAL A 406 3.54 -15.30 22.83
CA VAL A 406 3.70 -15.25 21.38
C VAL A 406 4.65 -16.38 20.94
N LYS A 407 5.81 -16.52 21.57
CA LYS A 407 6.78 -17.57 21.28
C LYS A 407 6.17 -18.96 21.47
N ALA A 408 5.42 -19.17 22.55
CA ALA A 408 4.78 -20.45 22.84
C ALA A 408 3.86 -20.96 21.73
N PHE A 409 3.16 -20.03 21.06
CA PHE A 409 2.33 -20.37 19.90
C PHE A 409 3.16 -20.91 18.72
N PHE A 410 4.30 -20.28 18.41
CA PHE A 410 5.20 -20.75 17.36
C PHE A 410 5.94 -22.04 17.72
N GLU A 411 6.34 -22.19 18.99
CA GLU A 411 6.91 -23.46 19.48
C GLU A 411 5.89 -24.61 19.41
N TYR A 412 4.64 -24.36 19.78
CA TYR A 412 3.57 -25.32 19.59
C TYR A 412 3.45 -25.75 18.12
N SER A 413 3.53 -24.80 17.19
CA SER A 413 3.50 -25.08 15.75
C SER A 413 4.67 -25.99 15.32
N LYS A 414 5.87 -25.79 15.85
CA LYS A 414 7.06 -26.64 15.58
C LYS A 414 6.86 -28.08 16.12
N GLU A 415 6.42 -28.20 17.35
CA GLU A 415 6.19 -29.51 17.96
C GLU A 415 5.03 -30.26 17.26
N THR A 416 3.99 -29.54 16.92
CA THR A 416 2.84 -30.11 16.19
C THR A 416 3.25 -30.60 14.80
N ALA A 417 4.15 -29.88 14.11
CA ALA A 417 4.64 -30.35 12.81
C ALA A 417 5.37 -31.71 12.90
N LYS A 418 6.12 -31.96 13.98
CA LYS A 418 6.80 -33.25 14.21
C LYS A 418 5.83 -34.40 14.47
N SER A 419 4.68 -34.14 15.05
CA SER A 419 3.69 -35.14 15.50
C SER A 419 2.47 -35.27 14.58
N SER A 420 2.35 -34.45 13.55
CA SER A 420 1.24 -34.48 12.60
C SER A 420 1.46 -35.50 11.50
N SER A 421 0.38 -36.14 11.07
CA SER A 421 0.42 -37.17 10.03
C SER A 421 0.70 -36.60 8.62
N ASN A 422 0.31 -35.35 8.39
CA ASN A 422 0.50 -34.60 7.15
C ASN A 422 0.29 -33.10 7.39
N GLU A 423 0.44 -32.30 6.32
CA GLU A 423 0.27 -30.85 6.34
C GLU A 423 -1.14 -30.39 6.74
N GLN A 424 -2.18 -31.15 6.36
CA GLN A 424 -3.57 -30.81 6.68
C GLN A 424 -3.88 -31.02 8.16
N ASP A 425 -3.39 -32.12 8.76
CA ASP A 425 -3.50 -32.38 10.19
C ASP A 425 -2.74 -31.32 11.00
N TRP A 426 -1.53 -30.95 10.56
CA TRP A 426 -0.77 -29.87 11.14
C TRP A 426 -1.51 -28.54 11.06
N TYR A 427 -1.99 -28.17 9.87
CA TYR A 427 -2.69 -26.91 9.64
C TYR A 427 -3.96 -26.77 10.47
N ARG A 428 -4.75 -27.85 10.56
CA ARG A 428 -5.93 -27.89 11.41
C ARG A 428 -5.57 -27.62 12.88
N LYS A 429 -4.55 -28.30 13.42
CA LYS A 429 -4.12 -28.15 14.82
C LYS A 429 -3.61 -26.74 15.13
N ILE A 430 -2.84 -26.13 14.24
CA ILE A 430 -2.34 -24.76 14.48
C ILE A 430 -3.47 -23.72 14.38
N THR A 431 -4.43 -23.88 13.47
CA THR A 431 -5.59 -22.99 13.39
C THR A 431 -6.52 -23.13 14.57
N GLU A 432 -6.73 -24.34 15.08
CA GLU A 432 -7.46 -24.59 16.34
C GLU A 432 -6.73 -23.93 17.52
N LYS A 433 -5.41 -24.09 17.65
CA LYS A 433 -4.62 -23.43 18.69
C LYS A 433 -4.63 -21.91 18.59
N ALA A 434 -4.64 -21.36 17.38
CA ALA A 434 -4.72 -19.92 17.17
C ALA A 434 -6.04 -19.29 17.69
N LEU A 435 -7.13 -20.08 17.71
CA LEU A 435 -8.42 -19.66 18.29
C LEU A 435 -8.41 -19.63 19.83
N ASP A 436 -7.39 -20.22 20.45
CA ASP A 436 -7.24 -20.33 21.90
C ASP A 436 -5.76 -20.19 22.30
N TRP A 437 -5.10 -19.19 21.75
CA TRP A 437 -3.64 -19.07 21.79
C TRP A 437 -3.09 -18.56 23.14
N LEU A 438 -3.93 -17.92 23.96
CA LEU A 438 -3.55 -17.35 25.26
C LEU A 438 -3.62 -18.35 26.42
N ILE A 439 -4.19 -19.54 26.17
CA ILE A 439 -4.38 -20.61 27.18
C ILE A 439 -3.27 -21.64 27.15
#